data_efb811db6f7c4f29a34aec7b1d5076ed
#
_entry.id   efb811db6f7c4f29a34aec7b1d5076ed
#
_cell.length_a   1.000
_cell.length_b   1.000
_cell.length_c   1.000
_cell.angle_alpha   90.00
_cell.angle_beta   90.00
_cell.angle_gamma   90.00
#
_symmetry.space_group_name_H-M   'P 1'
#
loop_
_entity.id
_entity.type
_entity.pdbx_description
1 polymer ?
#
loop_
_entity_poly.entity_id
_entity_poly.type
_entity_poly.pdbx_seq_one_letter_code
_entity_poly.pdbx_strand_id
1 'polypeptide(L)'
;RSAVDSPVPLDVIGSETLNSQGNSDVLSMLSVMVPSLNVNDKPINDASSLVRPANLRGMSSDHTLLLLNGKRRHRSAVITFLGGGLSDGAQGPDISVIPAYALKQVEVLRDGAAAQYGSDAIAGVINFVLKDAREGGHVALKVGGYSEGDGELFQVQLNKGFAIGEDGFLNATAEYRQQNGTSRSVQRIDAQNLIDQGNVFIASPSQVW
;
A
#
# COMPACT_ATOMS: atom_id res chain seq x y z
N ARG A 1 -4.26 -10.87 20.11
CA ARG A 1 -3.59 -10.25 21.29
C ARG A 1 -4.11 -8.84 21.43
N SER A 2 -4.25 -8.36 22.67
CA SER A 2 -4.65 -6.98 22.94
C SER A 2 -3.39 -6.09 22.88
N ALA A 3 -3.51 -4.89 22.29
CA ALA A 3 -2.42 -3.90 22.30
C ALA A 3 -2.03 -3.49 23.72
N VAL A 4 -2.98 -3.55 24.67
CA VAL A 4 -2.78 -3.20 26.09
C VAL A 4 -1.92 -4.23 26.83
N ASP A 5 -1.94 -5.49 26.41
CA ASP A 5 -1.20 -6.60 27.04
C ASP A 5 0.16 -6.86 26.36
N SER A 6 0.54 -6.06 25.38
CA SER A 6 1.80 -6.22 24.67
C SER A 6 2.94 -5.53 25.43
N PRO A 7 4.04 -6.24 25.75
CA PRO A 7 5.22 -5.64 26.39
C PRO A 7 6.01 -4.72 25.46
N VAL A 8 5.63 -4.64 24.19
CA VAL A 8 6.27 -3.83 23.15
C VAL A 8 5.22 -2.97 22.44
N PRO A 9 5.60 -1.80 21.88
CA PRO A 9 4.68 -0.91 21.19
C PRO A 9 4.00 -1.62 20.01
N LEU A 10 2.72 -1.95 20.16
CA LEU A 10 1.89 -2.60 19.16
C LEU A 10 0.71 -1.68 18.81
N ASP A 11 0.65 -1.24 17.56
CA ASP A 11 -0.53 -0.57 17.04
C ASP A 11 -1.45 -1.59 16.39
N VAL A 12 -2.74 -1.55 16.71
CA VAL A 12 -3.77 -2.38 16.09
C VAL A 12 -4.77 -1.47 15.40
N ILE A 13 -4.82 -1.57 14.07
CA ILE A 13 -5.68 -0.76 13.20
C ILE A 13 -6.78 -1.66 12.67
N GLY A 14 -8.01 -1.45 13.14
CA GLY A 14 -9.18 -2.24 12.73
C GLY A 14 -9.70 -1.88 11.34
N SER A 15 -10.47 -2.79 10.76
CA SER A 15 -11.07 -2.61 9.42
C SER A 15 -11.97 -1.39 9.30
N GLU A 16 -12.69 -1.01 10.34
CA GLU A 16 -13.54 0.19 10.34
C GLU A 16 -12.70 1.45 10.14
N THR A 17 -11.61 1.55 10.88
CA THR A 17 -10.67 2.68 10.76
C THR A 17 -10.00 2.71 9.39
N LEU A 18 -9.63 1.54 8.84
CA LEU A 18 -9.09 1.45 7.47
C LEU A 18 -10.13 1.90 6.43
N ASN A 19 -11.36 1.40 6.53
CA ASN A 19 -12.41 1.69 5.55
C ASN A 19 -12.97 3.12 5.64
N SER A 20 -12.83 3.78 6.79
CA SER A 20 -13.25 5.19 6.96
C SER A 20 -12.33 6.18 6.24
N GLN A 21 -11.13 5.75 5.86
CA GLN A 21 -10.23 6.57 5.05
C GLN A 21 -10.79 6.71 3.64
N GLY A 22 -10.77 7.91 3.09
CA GLY A 22 -11.20 8.18 1.71
C GLY A 22 -10.35 7.48 0.65
N ASN A 23 -9.14 7.05 1.02
CA ASN A 23 -8.25 6.31 0.14
C ASN A 23 -8.67 4.84 0.02
N SER A 24 -8.33 4.21 -1.10
CA SER A 24 -8.57 2.79 -1.37
C SER A 24 -7.28 1.95 -1.34
N ASP A 25 -6.13 2.60 -1.22
CA ASP A 25 -4.83 1.95 -1.19
C ASP A 25 -4.37 1.73 0.26
N VAL A 26 -4.13 0.46 0.62
CA VAL A 26 -3.77 0.04 1.97
C VAL A 26 -2.49 0.72 2.49
N LEU A 27 -1.51 0.91 1.60
CA LEU A 27 -0.24 1.53 1.98
C LEU A 27 -0.42 3.01 2.32
N SER A 28 -1.19 3.73 1.50
CA SER A 28 -1.52 5.14 1.75
C SER A 28 -2.33 5.31 3.03
N MET A 29 -3.27 4.41 3.32
CA MET A 29 -4.01 4.41 4.59
C MET A 29 -3.07 4.22 5.79
N LEU A 30 -2.17 3.24 5.71
CA LEU A 30 -1.23 2.94 6.78
C LEU A 30 -0.22 4.05 7.01
N SER A 31 0.25 4.73 5.96
CA SER A 31 1.20 5.84 6.09
C SER A 31 0.63 7.03 6.88
N VAL A 32 -0.69 7.24 6.82
CA VAL A 32 -1.40 8.26 7.61
C VAL A 32 -1.53 7.83 9.07
N MET A 33 -1.79 6.55 9.33
CA MET A 33 -2.08 6.03 10.68
C MET A 33 -0.82 5.65 11.45
N VAL A 34 0.26 5.29 10.76
CA VAL A 34 1.53 4.86 11.34
C VAL A 34 2.62 5.87 10.94
N PRO A 35 2.87 6.90 11.75
CA PRO A 35 3.80 7.98 11.39
C PRO A 35 5.24 7.53 11.11
N SER A 36 5.62 6.36 11.62
CA SER A 36 6.93 5.75 11.36
C SER A 36 7.00 4.95 10.05
N LEU A 37 5.88 4.77 9.35
CA LEU A 37 5.81 4.09 8.07
C LEU A 37 5.92 5.11 6.94
N ASN A 38 6.90 4.93 6.09
CA ASN A 38 7.06 5.70 4.87
C ASN A 38 6.86 4.80 3.67
N VAL A 39 6.06 5.24 2.73
CA VAL A 39 5.80 4.56 1.46
C VAL A 39 6.27 5.46 0.34
N ASN A 40 7.10 4.91 -0.53
CA ASN A 40 7.53 5.63 -1.71
C ASN A 40 6.36 5.73 -2.70
N ASP A 41 5.89 6.95 -2.95
CA ASP A 41 4.78 7.24 -3.86
C ASP A 41 5.23 8.14 -5.03
N LYS A 42 6.45 7.94 -5.50
CA LYS A 42 6.97 8.70 -6.63
C LYS A 42 6.42 8.11 -7.93
N PRO A 43 5.85 8.94 -8.82
CA PRO A 43 5.22 8.45 -10.05
C PRO A 43 6.22 7.93 -11.08
N ILE A 44 7.48 8.40 -11.02
CA ILE A 44 8.54 8.00 -11.94
C ILE A 44 9.65 7.38 -11.11
N ASN A 45 9.53 6.11 -10.90
CA ASN A 45 10.55 5.24 -10.36
C ASN A 45 10.52 3.96 -11.16
N ASP A 46 11.65 3.35 -11.32
CA ASP A 46 11.76 2.02 -11.88
C ASP A 46 10.76 1.05 -11.21
N ALA A 47 11.06 -0.15 -10.97
CA ALA A 47 10.18 -1.16 -10.38
C ALA A 47 9.58 -0.79 -8.99
N SER A 48 10.11 0.21 -8.29
CA SER A 48 9.57 0.65 -6.99
C SER A 48 8.19 1.33 -7.08
N SER A 49 7.81 1.85 -8.25
CA SER A 49 6.45 2.35 -8.48
C SER A 49 5.41 1.21 -8.59
N LEU A 50 5.84 0.02 -8.99
CA LEU A 50 4.99 -1.17 -9.12
C LEU A 50 4.85 -1.92 -7.79
N VAL A 51 5.96 -2.09 -7.06
CA VAL A 51 6.00 -2.91 -5.84
C VAL A 51 5.79 -2.09 -4.57
N ARG A 52 6.13 -0.81 -4.57
CA ARG A 52 5.94 0.14 -3.46
C ARG A 52 6.33 -0.43 -2.10
N PRO A 53 7.62 -0.71 -1.87
CA PRO A 53 8.08 -1.29 -0.63
C PRO A 53 7.85 -0.33 0.54
N ALA A 54 7.43 -0.88 1.68
CA ALA A 54 7.20 -0.12 2.90
C ALA A 54 8.47 0.02 3.72
N ASN A 55 8.80 1.24 4.10
CA ASN A 55 9.92 1.56 4.98
C ASN A 55 9.39 1.90 6.37
N LEU A 56 9.81 1.18 7.37
CA LEU A 56 9.43 1.45 8.75
C LEU A 56 10.62 2.06 9.50
N ARG A 57 10.37 3.13 10.28
CA ARG A 57 11.38 3.81 11.11
C ARG A 57 12.60 4.32 10.32
N GLY A 58 12.42 4.69 9.06
CA GLY A 58 13.50 5.19 8.22
C GLY A 58 14.53 4.12 7.80
N MET A 59 14.20 2.84 7.92
CA MET A 59 15.08 1.74 7.49
C MET A 59 14.62 1.19 6.14
N SER A 60 15.51 0.47 5.44
CA SER A 60 15.19 -0.22 4.20
C SER A 60 14.05 -1.21 4.39
N SER A 61 13.27 -1.44 3.34
CA SER A 61 12.16 -2.39 3.34
C SER A 61 12.58 -3.84 3.65
N ASP A 62 13.84 -4.20 3.44
CA ASP A 62 14.37 -5.52 3.82
C ASP A 62 14.42 -5.75 5.34
N HIS A 63 14.34 -4.67 6.12
CA HIS A 63 14.32 -4.74 7.59
C HIS A 63 12.91 -4.68 8.19
N THR A 64 11.88 -4.59 7.33
CA THR A 64 10.47 -4.59 7.74
C THR A 64 9.84 -5.94 7.40
N LEU A 65 9.60 -6.75 8.42
CA LEU A 65 8.98 -8.05 8.21
C LEU A 65 7.48 -7.92 7.97
N LEU A 66 7.01 -8.47 6.85
CA LEU A 66 5.59 -8.55 6.53
C LEU A 66 5.05 -9.94 6.78
N LEU A 67 3.93 -9.99 7.51
CA LEU A 67 3.19 -11.21 7.80
C LEU A 67 1.78 -11.12 7.22
N LEU A 68 1.25 -12.25 6.79
CA LEU A 68 -0.15 -12.44 6.45
C LEU A 68 -0.71 -13.56 7.33
N ASN A 69 -1.66 -13.24 8.20
CA ASN A 69 -2.16 -14.16 9.23
C ASN A 69 -1.02 -14.81 10.04
N GLY A 70 -0.01 -14.01 10.42
CA GLY A 70 1.13 -14.48 11.19
C GLY A 70 2.18 -15.27 10.39
N LYS A 71 1.97 -15.51 9.10
CA LYS A 71 2.93 -16.21 8.23
C LYS A 71 3.72 -15.22 7.40
N ARG A 72 5.04 -15.45 7.26
CA ARG A 72 5.91 -14.59 6.45
C ARG A 72 5.40 -14.44 5.01
N ARG A 73 5.28 -13.21 4.55
CA ARG A 73 5.01 -12.91 3.15
C ARG A 73 6.32 -13.09 2.35
N HIS A 74 6.24 -13.71 1.19
CA HIS A 74 7.37 -13.82 0.28
C HIS A 74 7.79 -12.44 -0.24
N ARG A 75 9.05 -12.28 -0.55
CA ARG A 75 9.60 -11.09 -1.21
C ARG A 75 9.05 -10.99 -2.63
N SER A 76 8.99 -9.76 -3.15
CA SER A 76 8.66 -9.55 -4.56
C SER A 76 9.76 -10.09 -5.47
N ALA A 77 9.44 -10.33 -6.73
CA ALA A 77 10.44 -10.70 -7.73
C ALA A 77 11.33 -9.53 -8.16
N VAL A 78 10.96 -8.31 -7.74
CA VAL A 78 11.60 -7.07 -8.18
C VAL A 78 12.51 -6.54 -7.10
N ILE A 79 13.76 -6.24 -7.46
CA ILE A 79 14.70 -5.46 -6.65
C ILE A 79 14.47 -3.99 -7.01
N THR A 80 14.24 -3.15 -6.02
CA THR A 80 14.12 -1.71 -6.21
C THR A 80 15.44 -1.13 -6.67
N PHE A 81 15.41 -0.39 -7.75
CA PHE A 81 16.59 0.17 -8.38
C PHE A 81 16.26 1.58 -8.89
N LEU A 82 17.21 2.52 -8.79
CA LEU A 82 17.06 3.91 -9.21
C LEU A 82 15.80 4.62 -8.67
N GLY A 83 15.97 5.36 -7.60
CA GLY A 83 14.93 6.20 -7.00
C GLY A 83 14.12 5.54 -5.87
N GLY A 84 14.49 4.35 -5.43
CA GLY A 84 13.93 3.72 -4.23
C GLY A 84 14.37 4.39 -2.92
N GLY A 85 15.35 5.28 -2.97
CA GLY A 85 15.86 5.97 -1.80
C GLY A 85 16.44 5.00 -0.78
N LEU A 86 15.87 4.96 0.43
CA LEU A 86 16.28 4.02 1.50
C LEU A 86 16.10 2.54 1.13
N SER A 87 15.32 2.26 0.10
CA SER A 87 15.06 0.90 -0.39
C SER A 87 15.81 0.57 -1.67
N ASP A 88 16.75 1.40 -2.12
CA ASP A 88 17.59 1.06 -3.28
C ASP A 88 18.37 -0.21 -3.00
N GLY A 89 18.26 -1.19 -3.89
CA GLY A 89 18.83 -2.53 -3.73
C GLY A 89 18.02 -3.48 -2.86
N ALA A 90 16.93 -3.03 -2.26
CA ALA A 90 16.06 -3.86 -1.42
C ALA A 90 15.06 -4.66 -2.25
N GLN A 91 14.64 -5.80 -1.70
CA GLN A 91 13.65 -6.70 -2.28
C GLN A 91 12.48 -6.92 -1.30
N GLY A 92 11.78 -5.83 -0.96
CA GLY A 92 10.64 -5.89 -0.05
C GLY A 92 9.45 -6.67 -0.62
N PRO A 93 8.57 -7.21 0.22
CA PRO A 93 7.32 -7.81 -0.22
C PRO A 93 6.38 -6.78 -0.85
N ASP A 94 5.63 -7.20 -1.85
CA ASP A 94 4.56 -6.39 -2.43
C ASP A 94 3.32 -6.40 -1.53
N ILE A 95 2.94 -5.23 -1.04
CA ILE A 95 1.75 -5.01 -0.20
C ILE A 95 0.56 -4.57 -1.06
N SER A 96 0.81 -3.97 -2.22
CA SER A 96 -0.24 -3.37 -3.06
C SER A 96 -1.27 -4.38 -3.56
N VAL A 97 -0.91 -5.65 -3.61
CA VAL A 97 -1.79 -6.76 -4.01
C VAL A 97 -2.74 -7.23 -2.91
N ILE A 98 -2.64 -6.69 -1.67
CA ILE A 98 -3.52 -7.06 -0.57
C ILE A 98 -4.72 -6.12 -0.55
N PRO A 99 -5.94 -6.59 -0.89
CA PRO A 99 -7.12 -5.73 -0.84
C PRO A 99 -7.39 -5.28 0.59
N ALA A 100 -7.51 -3.97 0.82
CA ALA A 100 -7.82 -3.43 2.15
C ALA A 100 -9.13 -4.03 2.71
N TYR A 101 -10.08 -4.30 1.85
CA TYR A 101 -11.38 -4.85 2.21
C TYR A 101 -11.34 -6.31 2.68
N ALA A 102 -10.27 -7.05 2.38
CA ALA A 102 -10.03 -8.39 2.90
C ALA A 102 -9.52 -8.38 4.35
N LEU A 103 -9.06 -7.23 4.85
CA LEU A 103 -8.43 -7.13 6.15
C LEU A 103 -9.47 -7.00 7.27
N LYS A 104 -9.24 -7.73 8.35
CA LYS A 104 -9.89 -7.59 9.64
C LYS A 104 -9.19 -6.50 10.46
N GLN A 105 -7.86 -6.54 10.46
CA GLN A 105 -7.00 -5.57 11.12
C GLN A 105 -5.58 -5.62 10.56
N VAL A 106 -4.81 -4.57 10.84
CA VAL A 106 -3.37 -4.53 10.64
C VAL A 106 -2.70 -4.29 11.99
N GLU A 107 -1.69 -5.09 12.29
CA GLU A 107 -0.90 -5.01 13.52
C GLU A 107 0.50 -4.53 13.17
N VAL A 108 0.95 -3.43 13.77
CA VAL A 108 2.28 -2.87 13.54
C VAL A 108 3.08 -2.91 14.83
N LEU A 109 4.08 -3.78 14.85
CA LEU A 109 5.03 -3.92 15.94
C LEU A 109 6.29 -3.13 15.61
N ARG A 110 6.55 -2.06 16.35
CA ARG A 110 7.60 -1.08 16.04
C ARG A 110 8.94 -1.33 16.69
N ASP A 111 9.03 -2.23 17.66
CA ASP A 111 10.27 -2.47 18.40
C ASP A 111 10.35 -3.92 18.92
N GLY A 112 11.55 -4.38 19.29
CA GLY A 112 11.79 -5.68 19.91
C GLY A 112 11.53 -6.89 19.02
N ALA A 113 11.17 -6.70 17.76
CA ALA A 113 10.74 -7.78 16.87
C ALA A 113 11.91 -8.65 16.39
N ALA A 114 13.12 -8.11 16.27
CA ALA A 114 14.27 -8.83 15.78
C ALA A 114 14.65 -10.04 16.67
N ALA A 115 14.46 -9.94 17.98
CA ALA A 115 14.72 -11.04 18.91
C ALA A 115 13.82 -12.25 18.68
N GLN A 116 12.60 -12.02 18.21
CA GLN A 116 11.61 -13.08 17.96
C GLN A 116 11.57 -13.54 16.50
N TYR A 117 11.75 -12.61 15.56
CA TYR A 117 11.51 -12.83 14.13
C TYR A 117 12.79 -12.83 13.27
N GLY A 118 13.94 -12.45 13.84
CA GLY A 118 15.21 -12.41 13.14
C GLY A 118 15.52 -11.06 12.48
N SER A 119 16.58 -11.04 11.68
CA SER A 119 17.15 -9.82 11.08
C SER A 119 16.20 -9.06 10.14
N ASP A 120 15.23 -9.72 9.57
CA ASP A 120 14.24 -9.10 8.67
C ASP A 120 13.27 -8.19 9.44
N ALA A 121 13.26 -8.26 10.78
CA ALA A 121 12.34 -7.51 11.63
C ALA A 121 13.07 -6.45 12.49
N ILE A 122 14.21 -5.96 12.06
CA ILE A 122 14.98 -4.93 12.80
C ILE A 122 14.18 -3.61 12.86
N ALA A 123 13.55 -3.22 11.78
CA ALA A 123 12.69 -2.05 11.73
C ALA A 123 11.34 -2.28 12.45
N GLY A 124 10.85 -3.51 12.38
CA GLY A 124 9.58 -3.93 12.98
C GLY A 124 8.85 -4.98 12.15
N VAL A 125 7.61 -5.25 12.54
CA VAL A 125 6.74 -6.23 11.87
C VAL A 125 5.41 -5.57 11.53
N ILE A 126 4.90 -5.83 10.34
CA ILE A 126 3.54 -5.49 9.93
C ILE A 126 2.81 -6.79 9.65
N ASN A 127 1.76 -7.10 10.42
CA ASN A 127 0.94 -8.29 10.25
C ASN A 127 -0.44 -7.91 9.71
N PHE A 128 -0.75 -8.39 8.52
CA PHE A 128 -2.06 -8.27 7.91
C PHE A 128 -2.93 -9.46 8.33
N VAL A 129 -3.97 -9.19 9.09
CA VAL A 129 -4.92 -10.20 9.54
C VAL A 129 -6.15 -10.16 8.65
N LEU A 130 -6.42 -11.26 7.96
CA LEU A 130 -7.58 -11.39 7.07
C LEU A 130 -8.87 -11.60 7.86
N LYS A 131 -10.00 -11.24 7.26
CA LYS A 131 -11.34 -11.54 7.78
C LYS A 131 -11.54 -13.04 7.90
N ASP A 132 -12.18 -13.44 9.00
CA ASP A 132 -12.44 -14.83 9.39
C ASP A 132 -13.93 -15.10 9.70
N ALA A 133 -14.82 -14.18 9.28
CA ALA A 133 -16.25 -14.34 9.48
C ALA A 133 -16.76 -15.61 8.77
N ARG A 134 -17.54 -16.40 9.50
CA ARG A 134 -18.15 -17.64 9.01
C ARG A 134 -19.47 -17.41 8.29
N GLU A 135 -20.09 -16.27 8.51
CA GLU A 135 -21.40 -15.91 7.97
C GLU A 135 -21.45 -14.42 7.66
N GLY A 136 -22.53 -13.99 7.02
CA GLY A 136 -22.72 -12.61 6.64
C GLY A 136 -21.94 -12.24 5.38
N GLY A 137 -22.06 -10.99 5.00
CA GLY A 137 -21.35 -10.44 3.85
C GLY A 137 -21.59 -8.94 3.75
N HIS A 138 -20.68 -8.28 3.08
CA HIS A 138 -20.71 -6.84 2.89
C HIS A 138 -20.36 -6.49 1.46
N VAL A 139 -21.03 -5.46 0.94
CA VAL A 139 -20.75 -4.84 -0.35
C VAL A 139 -20.40 -3.38 -0.08
N ALA A 140 -19.37 -2.89 -0.71
CA ALA A 140 -19.03 -1.48 -0.69
C ALA A 140 -18.83 -0.96 -2.12
N LEU A 141 -19.29 0.27 -2.35
CA LEU A 141 -19.10 1.00 -3.58
C LEU A 141 -18.40 2.32 -3.24
N LYS A 142 -17.30 2.60 -3.93
CA LYS A 142 -16.62 3.89 -3.85
C LYS A 142 -16.62 4.53 -5.23
N VAL A 143 -16.96 5.82 -5.25
CA VAL A 143 -16.83 6.68 -6.42
C VAL A 143 -16.12 7.95 -5.97
N GLY A 144 -15.25 8.48 -6.78
CA GLY A 144 -14.48 9.67 -6.43
C GLY A 144 -13.85 10.29 -7.67
N GLY A 145 -13.23 11.44 -7.48
CA GLY A 145 -12.49 12.18 -8.50
C GLY A 145 -11.88 13.42 -7.88
N TYR A 146 -11.03 14.08 -8.60
CA TYR A 146 -10.46 15.36 -8.18
C TYR A 146 -11.37 16.51 -8.56
N SER A 147 -11.27 17.62 -7.83
CA SER A 147 -12.05 18.85 -8.08
C SER A 147 -11.79 19.45 -9.47
N GLU A 148 -10.66 19.13 -10.06
CA GLU A 148 -10.24 19.55 -11.40
C GLU A 148 -10.92 18.75 -12.52
N GLY A 149 -11.73 17.74 -12.20
CA GLY A 149 -12.48 16.94 -13.15
C GLY A 149 -11.69 15.83 -13.81
N ASP A 150 -10.65 15.33 -13.14
CA ASP A 150 -9.82 14.20 -13.58
C ASP A 150 -9.67 13.14 -12.47
N GLY A 151 -9.01 12.01 -12.78
CA GLY A 151 -8.70 10.96 -11.81
C GLY A 151 -9.93 10.27 -11.24
N GLU A 152 -11.01 10.13 -12.01
CA GLU A 152 -12.23 9.46 -11.58
C GLU A 152 -11.90 8.06 -11.09
N LEU A 153 -12.44 7.72 -9.94
CA LEU A 153 -12.32 6.42 -9.28
C LEU A 153 -13.69 5.74 -9.24
N PHE A 154 -13.73 4.50 -9.68
CA PHE A 154 -14.83 3.58 -9.46
C PHE A 154 -14.30 2.30 -8.83
N GLN A 155 -14.86 1.88 -7.70
CA GLN A 155 -14.43 0.68 -6.99
C GLN A 155 -15.63 -0.05 -6.41
N VAL A 156 -15.68 -1.37 -6.65
CA VAL A 156 -16.65 -2.28 -6.05
C VAL A 156 -15.89 -3.31 -5.22
N GLN A 157 -16.34 -3.52 -3.99
CA GLN A 157 -15.73 -4.46 -3.05
C GLN A 157 -16.81 -5.37 -2.48
N LEU A 158 -16.52 -6.66 -2.45
CA LEU A 158 -17.41 -7.71 -1.96
C LEU A 158 -16.66 -8.56 -0.94
N ASN A 159 -17.32 -8.91 0.15
CA ASN A 159 -16.81 -9.88 1.11
C ASN A 159 -17.95 -10.77 1.56
N LYS A 160 -17.71 -12.09 1.63
CA LYS A 160 -18.69 -13.08 2.09
C LYS A 160 -18.02 -14.18 2.87
N GLY A 161 -18.57 -14.47 4.05
CA GLY A 161 -18.24 -15.61 4.87
C GLY A 161 -19.17 -16.79 4.61
N PHE A 162 -18.61 -17.99 4.69
CA PHE A 162 -19.31 -19.27 4.59
C PHE A 162 -18.84 -20.18 5.69
N ALA A 163 -19.76 -20.81 6.43
CA ALA A 163 -19.44 -21.87 7.38
C ALA A 163 -19.15 -23.18 6.62
N ILE A 164 -18.12 -23.89 7.05
CA ILE A 164 -17.77 -25.22 6.53
C ILE A 164 -17.70 -26.19 7.72
N GLY A 165 -18.67 -27.08 7.81
CA GLY A 165 -18.80 -27.97 8.97
C GLY A 165 -19.02 -27.19 10.27
N GLU A 166 -18.65 -27.80 11.39
CA GLU A 166 -18.86 -27.21 12.73
C GLU A 166 -17.86 -26.11 13.05
N ASP A 167 -16.58 -26.27 12.67
CA ASP A 167 -15.48 -25.37 13.05
C ASP A 167 -14.81 -24.65 11.88
N GLY A 168 -15.01 -25.11 10.65
CA GLY A 168 -14.38 -24.54 9.46
C GLY A 168 -15.09 -23.29 8.92
N PHE A 169 -14.35 -22.49 8.17
CA PHE A 169 -14.90 -21.36 7.44
C PHE A 169 -14.18 -21.13 6.11
N LEU A 170 -14.87 -20.50 5.19
CA LEU A 170 -14.31 -19.88 4.00
C LEU A 170 -14.73 -18.41 4.01
N ASN A 171 -13.78 -17.50 3.90
CA ASN A 171 -14.06 -16.07 3.72
C ASN A 171 -13.50 -15.64 2.38
N ALA A 172 -14.38 -15.18 1.48
CA ALA A 172 -14.02 -14.75 0.12
C ALA A 172 -14.17 -13.24 0.00
N THR A 173 -13.16 -12.62 -0.61
CA THR A 173 -13.17 -11.18 -0.94
C THR A 173 -12.89 -11.01 -2.42
N ALA A 174 -13.65 -10.13 -3.08
CA ALA A 174 -13.41 -9.70 -4.45
C ALA A 174 -13.41 -8.18 -4.52
N GLU A 175 -12.52 -7.65 -5.34
CA GLU A 175 -12.40 -6.21 -5.57
C GLU A 175 -12.23 -5.94 -7.06
N TYR A 176 -12.97 -4.96 -7.55
CA TYR A 176 -12.75 -4.35 -8.87
C TYR A 176 -12.52 -2.86 -8.66
N ARG A 177 -11.44 -2.35 -9.24
CA ARG A 177 -11.08 -0.93 -9.16
C ARG A 177 -10.66 -0.44 -10.53
N GLN A 178 -11.19 0.71 -10.90
CA GLN A 178 -10.77 1.48 -12.06
C GLN A 178 -10.51 2.92 -11.63
N GLN A 179 -9.38 3.47 -12.02
CA GLN A 179 -9.03 4.85 -11.77
C GLN A 179 -8.43 5.45 -13.02
N ASN A 180 -8.98 6.58 -13.45
CA ASN A 180 -8.45 7.32 -14.58
C ASN A 180 -7.20 8.12 -14.17
N GLY A 181 -6.31 8.36 -15.14
CA GLY A 181 -5.12 9.14 -14.92
C GLY A 181 -5.42 10.62 -14.67
N THR A 182 -4.45 11.33 -14.14
CA THR A 182 -4.44 12.79 -14.06
C THR A 182 -3.42 13.34 -15.04
N SER A 183 -3.72 14.43 -15.71
CA SER A 183 -2.80 15.10 -16.64
C SER A 183 -2.66 16.57 -16.25
N ARG A 184 -1.73 16.83 -15.32
CA ARG A 184 -1.49 18.18 -14.76
C ARG A 184 -0.06 18.65 -14.97
N SER A 185 0.67 17.99 -15.87
CA SER A 185 2.01 18.39 -16.24
C SER A 185 1.97 19.71 -17.03
N VAL A 186 2.83 20.64 -16.65
CA VAL A 186 3.05 21.88 -17.39
C VAL A 186 4.49 21.91 -17.87
N GLN A 187 4.70 22.54 -19.02
CA GLN A 187 6.05 22.71 -19.55
C GLN A 187 6.89 23.60 -18.62
N ARG A 188 8.12 23.22 -18.40
CA ARG A 188 9.08 24.09 -17.70
C ARG A 188 9.30 25.37 -18.48
N ILE A 189 9.43 26.49 -17.79
CA ILE A 189 9.59 27.81 -18.42
C ILE A 189 10.81 27.86 -19.34
N ASP A 190 11.94 27.27 -18.93
CA ASP A 190 13.15 27.20 -19.74
C ASP A 190 12.96 26.38 -21.01
N ALA A 191 12.26 25.27 -20.93
CA ALA A 191 11.92 24.43 -22.09
C ALA A 191 10.92 25.17 -23.03
N GLN A 192 9.93 25.86 -22.47
CA GLN A 192 8.99 26.66 -23.25
C GLN A 192 9.70 27.76 -23.99
N ASN A 193 10.63 28.49 -23.36
CA ASN A 193 11.43 29.52 -24.02
C ASN A 193 12.26 28.97 -25.19
N LEU A 194 12.76 27.74 -25.08
CA LEU A 194 13.48 27.11 -26.19
C LEU A 194 12.55 26.70 -27.33
N ILE A 195 11.35 26.24 -27.04
CA ILE A 195 10.31 25.97 -28.04
C ILE A 195 9.94 27.25 -28.78
N ASP A 196 9.72 28.34 -28.05
CA ASP A 196 9.36 29.66 -28.61
C ASP A 196 10.47 30.24 -29.49
N GLN A 197 11.73 29.87 -29.24
CA GLN A 197 12.88 30.17 -30.06
C GLN A 197 13.05 29.25 -31.28
N GLY A 198 12.10 28.33 -31.49
CA GLY A 198 12.10 27.42 -32.65
C GLY A 198 12.90 26.13 -32.45
N ASN A 199 13.21 25.75 -31.20
CA ASN A 199 13.86 24.48 -30.94
C ASN A 199 12.87 23.31 -31.16
N VAL A 200 13.18 22.44 -32.14
CA VAL A 200 12.33 21.33 -32.55
C VAL A 200 12.60 20.03 -31.81
N PHE A 201 13.62 19.99 -30.95
CA PHE A 201 14.00 18.80 -30.21
C PHE A 201 13.31 18.69 -28.82
N ILE A 202 12.63 19.74 -28.40
CA ILE A 202 11.89 19.75 -27.14
C ILE A 202 10.42 19.46 -27.45
N ALA A 203 9.93 18.33 -26.95
CA ALA A 203 8.53 17.95 -27.09
C ALA A 203 7.62 18.87 -26.26
N SER A 204 6.50 19.30 -26.81
CA SER A 204 5.42 19.91 -26.05
C SER A 204 4.76 18.87 -25.13
N PRO A 205 4.26 19.24 -23.93
CA PRO A 205 3.54 18.33 -23.04
C PRO A 205 2.39 17.57 -23.72
N SER A 206 1.73 18.21 -24.68
CA SER A 206 0.66 17.59 -25.48
C SER A 206 1.13 16.53 -26.48
N GLN A 207 2.43 16.35 -26.66
CA GLN A 207 3.02 15.40 -27.62
C GLN A 207 3.69 14.20 -26.93
N VAL A 208 3.66 14.13 -25.61
CA VAL A 208 4.39 13.12 -24.83
C VAL A 208 3.52 11.92 -24.44
N TRP A 209 2.26 11.86 -24.93
CA TRP A 209 1.30 10.76 -24.64
C TRP A 209 0.70 10.16 -25.89
#